data_c58d1b615f9e43a4e3961fbbb551ea3c
#
_entry.id   c58d1b615f9e43a4e3961fbbb551ea3c
#
_cell.length_a   1.000
_cell.length_b   1.000
_cell.length_c   1.000
_cell.angle_alpha   90.00
_cell.angle_beta   90.00
_cell.angle_gamma   90.00
#
_symmetry.space_group_name_H-M   'P 1'
#
loop_
_entity.id
_entity.type
_entity.pdbx_description
1 polymer ?
#
loop_
_entity_poly.entity_id
_entity_poly.type
_entity_poly.pdbx_seq_one_letter_code
_entity_poly.pdbx_strand_id
1 'polypeptide(L)'
;LIFLLVLWISGCGSKEEANETSNAEKSNAKAEEETLPDELRIGYQKSSILLFLKEKGSLEKILAEKGVKVTWHEFQSGPPLLEALNAGKIDVGYVGGAPAVLAGAVSDSELAYLAYEPEVYRAIVVPKDSPIQKIEDLKGKKVAFGKGSSAHYLLLTALESVGLTLNDITPVYLQPSDARGAFERGNVDAWVIWDPYLADAEESGGARIIADAKGLPRQYGFIVGRRDYFQENRELRNLVISELEKVHKEIQADKQGAAENFSQKTGISKDVWKQTLERREYGVFDITPEVVDAQQKLADTFLEAGLINEKINVQDAVLSD
;
A
#
# COMPACT_ATOMS: atom_id res chain seq x y z
N LEU A 1 -47.18 60.76 10.60
CA LEU A 1 -47.41 62.00 11.45
C LEU A 1 -46.25 62.09 12.43
N ILE A 2 -45.37 63.04 12.15
CA ILE A 2 -44.93 64.15 13.03
C ILE A 2 -43.88 63.78 14.06
N PHE A 3 -42.59 64.16 13.79
CA PHE A 3 -41.81 65.28 14.33
C PHE A 3 -41.36 65.10 15.80
N LEU A 4 -40.24 65.45 16.28
CA LEU A 4 -39.16 66.47 16.10
C LEU A 4 -38.00 66.02 17.01
N LEU A 5 -36.75 66.06 16.65
CA LEU A 5 -35.78 67.16 16.70
C LEU A 5 -35.46 67.72 18.09
N VAL A 6 -34.22 67.86 18.36
CA VAL A 6 -33.39 68.95 18.94
C VAL A 6 -32.38 68.46 19.94
N LEU A 7 -31.09 68.45 19.68
CA LEU A 7 -29.98 69.41 19.59
C LEU A 7 -29.35 69.83 20.93
N TRP A 8 -28.01 69.64 21.00
CA TRP A 8 -26.96 70.41 21.63
C TRP A 8 -26.85 70.37 23.17
N ILE A 9 -25.63 70.26 23.72
CA ILE A 9 -24.55 71.28 23.79
C ILE A 9 -23.23 70.63 24.28
N SER A 10 -22.13 71.18 23.81
CA SER A 10 -20.74 71.04 24.14
C SER A 10 -20.35 71.28 25.61
N GLY A 11 -19.27 70.60 26.04
CA GLY A 11 -18.52 71.02 27.21
C GLY A 11 -17.11 70.43 27.15
N CYS A 12 -16.13 71.28 26.98
CA CYS A 12 -14.68 71.02 27.02
C CYS A 12 -14.19 70.63 28.41
N GLY A 13 -13.17 69.75 28.44
CA GLY A 13 -12.03 69.98 29.33
C GLY A 13 -11.46 68.86 30.12
N SER A 14 -10.25 68.61 29.81
CA SER A 14 -9.06 68.25 30.61
C SER A 14 -8.58 66.80 30.55
N LYS A 15 -7.29 66.72 30.27
CA LYS A 15 -6.41 65.57 30.19
C LYS A 15 -6.31 64.87 31.53
N GLU A 16 -6.35 63.50 31.45
CA GLU A 16 -5.57 62.65 32.37
C GLU A 16 -5.21 61.35 31.64
N GLU A 17 -4.00 60.92 31.93
CA GLU A 17 -3.30 59.87 31.27
C GLU A 17 -3.97 58.50 31.52
N ALA A 18 -4.26 57.76 30.45
CA ALA A 18 -4.78 56.39 30.53
C ALA A 18 -3.63 55.40 30.45
N ASN A 19 -3.52 54.61 31.48
CA ASN A 19 -2.70 53.43 31.59
C ASN A 19 -3.39 52.30 30.78
N GLU A 20 -2.84 51.98 29.63
CA GLU A 20 -3.29 50.83 28.82
C GLU A 20 -2.74 49.50 29.44
N THR A 21 -3.54 48.83 30.22
CA THR A 21 -3.41 47.42 30.50
C THR A 21 -3.98 46.59 29.35
N SER A 22 -3.16 46.20 28.44
CA SER A 22 -3.53 45.22 27.39
C SER A 22 -3.79 43.84 28.06
N ASN A 23 -5.06 43.51 28.21
CA ASN A 23 -5.50 42.15 28.48
C ASN A 23 -5.24 41.30 27.20
N ALA A 24 -4.07 40.69 27.10
CA ALA A 24 -3.84 39.60 26.17
C ALA A 24 -4.59 38.37 26.73
N GLU A 25 -5.79 38.14 26.25
CA GLU A 25 -6.45 36.86 26.37
C GLU A 25 -5.55 35.83 25.68
N LYS A 26 -4.75 35.12 26.48
CA LYS A 26 -4.14 33.87 26.06
C LYS A 26 -5.29 32.89 25.81
N SER A 27 -5.66 32.72 24.55
CA SER A 27 -6.43 31.55 24.11
C SER A 27 -5.56 30.32 24.38
N ASN A 28 -5.74 29.72 25.53
CA ASN A 28 -5.33 28.36 25.79
C ASN A 28 -6.22 27.46 24.91
N ALA A 29 -5.86 27.27 23.64
CA ALA A 29 -6.31 26.14 22.89
C ALA A 29 -5.69 24.93 23.60
N LYS A 30 -6.44 24.31 24.50
CA LYS A 30 -6.20 22.98 24.97
C LYS A 30 -6.20 22.13 23.71
N ALA A 31 -5.06 21.57 23.31
CA ALA A 31 -5.05 20.49 22.34
C ALA A 31 -5.99 19.42 22.93
N GLU A 32 -7.08 19.16 22.25
CA GLU A 32 -7.93 18.03 22.58
C GLU A 32 -7.00 16.80 22.48
N GLU A 33 -6.82 16.12 23.57
CA GLU A 33 -6.08 14.85 23.60
C GLU A 33 -6.85 13.89 22.69
N GLU A 34 -6.24 13.53 21.54
CA GLU A 34 -6.80 12.58 20.59
C GLU A 34 -7.06 11.26 21.33
N THR A 35 -8.32 10.88 21.47
CA THR A 35 -8.68 9.61 22.11
C THR A 35 -8.41 8.48 21.14
N LEU A 36 -7.40 7.67 21.43
CA LEU A 36 -7.06 6.52 20.59
C LEU A 36 -8.20 5.49 20.57
N PRO A 37 -8.36 4.74 19.48
CA PRO A 37 -9.37 3.70 19.39
C PRO A 37 -9.04 2.49 20.29
N ASP A 38 -10.03 1.68 20.63
CA ASP A 38 -9.82 0.48 21.44
C ASP A 38 -9.00 -0.61 20.71
N GLU A 39 -9.04 -0.65 19.38
CA GLU A 39 -8.41 -1.69 18.56
C GLU A 39 -7.88 -1.13 17.24
N LEU A 40 -6.70 -1.63 16.82
CA LEU A 40 -6.13 -1.48 15.49
C LEU A 40 -6.05 -2.85 14.83
N ARG A 41 -6.74 -3.03 13.70
CA ARG A 41 -6.80 -4.28 12.93
C ARG A 41 -5.94 -4.15 11.68
N ILE A 42 -4.90 -4.98 11.56
CA ILE A 42 -3.89 -4.87 10.52
C ILE A 42 -3.96 -6.06 9.56
N GLY A 43 -4.13 -5.77 8.27
CA GLY A 43 -4.04 -6.75 7.19
C GLY A 43 -2.61 -6.83 6.66
N TYR A 44 -2.06 -8.06 6.56
CA TYR A 44 -0.72 -8.24 6.02
C TYR A 44 -0.64 -9.38 5.00
N GLN A 45 0.40 -9.35 4.18
CA GLN A 45 0.77 -10.39 3.22
C GLN A 45 2.19 -10.87 3.54
N LYS A 46 2.55 -12.10 3.15
CA LYS A 46 3.93 -12.62 3.32
C LYS A 46 5.00 -11.76 2.64
N SER A 47 4.63 -11.03 1.59
CA SER A 47 5.50 -10.08 0.88
C SER A 47 5.64 -8.71 1.56
N SER A 48 4.76 -8.39 2.52
CA SER A 48 4.67 -7.03 3.07
C SER A 48 5.62 -6.80 4.24
N ILE A 49 6.03 -5.55 4.41
CA ILE A 49 6.82 -5.12 5.56
C ILE A 49 6.05 -5.27 6.89
N LEU A 50 4.72 -5.28 6.83
CA LEU A 50 3.86 -5.49 8.00
C LEU A 50 4.05 -6.87 8.64
N LEU A 51 4.44 -7.90 7.87
CA LEU A 51 4.85 -9.18 8.45
C LEU A 51 6.04 -9.00 9.41
N PHE A 52 7.02 -8.19 9.00
CA PHE A 52 8.21 -7.95 9.80
C PHE A 52 7.90 -7.16 11.08
N LEU A 53 7.02 -6.17 10.98
CA LEU A 53 6.54 -5.41 12.13
C LEU A 53 5.79 -6.31 13.12
N LYS A 54 4.91 -7.18 12.62
CA LYS A 54 4.20 -8.19 13.41
C LYS A 54 5.16 -9.11 14.19
N GLU A 55 6.16 -9.68 13.49
CA GLU A 55 7.11 -10.61 14.11
C GLU A 55 8.01 -9.93 15.16
N LYS A 56 8.26 -8.62 15.01
CA LYS A 56 8.98 -7.82 16.00
C LYS A 56 8.15 -7.57 17.28
N GLY A 57 6.84 -7.43 17.15
CA GLY A 57 5.93 -7.18 18.26
C GLY A 57 6.15 -5.83 18.97
N SER A 58 6.81 -4.87 18.32
CA SER A 58 7.07 -3.54 18.93
C SER A 58 5.83 -2.68 18.94
N LEU A 59 5.02 -2.73 17.88
CA LEU A 59 3.79 -1.96 17.77
C LEU A 59 2.77 -2.37 18.83
N GLU A 60 2.60 -3.67 19.05
CA GLU A 60 1.69 -4.20 20.07
C GLU A 60 2.08 -3.74 21.47
N LYS A 61 3.38 -3.73 21.78
CA LYS A 61 3.86 -3.28 23.10
C LYS A 61 3.57 -1.81 23.33
N ILE A 62 3.87 -0.96 22.36
CA ILE A 62 3.66 0.49 22.45
C ILE A 62 2.16 0.80 22.58
N LEU A 63 1.32 0.14 21.77
CA LEU A 63 -0.10 0.38 21.75
C LEU A 63 -0.83 -0.20 22.96
N ALA A 64 -0.37 -1.32 23.52
CA ALA A 64 -0.90 -1.87 24.77
C ALA A 64 -0.73 -0.90 25.96
N GLU A 65 0.40 -0.16 26.03
CA GLU A 65 0.62 0.88 27.04
C GLU A 65 -0.37 2.05 26.90
N LYS A 66 -0.90 2.25 25.69
CA LYS A 66 -1.92 3.27 25.38
C LYS A 66 -3.36 2.73 25.42
N GLY A 67 -3.56 1.46 25.80
CA GLY A 67 -4.87 0.81 25.88
C GLY A 67 -5.43 0.32 24.53
N VAL A 68 -4.65 0.38 23.45
CA VAL A 68 -5.06 -0.05 22.10
C VAL A 68 -4.65 -1.50 21.86
N LYS A 69 -5.62 -2.36 21.53
CA LYS A 69 -5.38 -3.74 21.12
C LYS A 69 -4.97 -3.79 19.66
N VAL A 70 -3.95 -4.59 19.30
CA VAL A 70 -3.57 -4.85 17.91
C VAL A 70 -3.97 -6.26 17.51
N THR A 71 -4.60 -6.40 16.35
CA THR A 71 -4.91 -7.70 15.74
C THR A 71 -4.38 -7.78 14.31
N TRP A 72 -3.98 -8.98 13.88
CA TRP A 72 -3.32 -9.22 12.61
C TRP A 72 -4.09 -10.25 11.79
N HIS A 73 -4.30 -9.94 10.49
CA HIS A 73 -5.04 -10.77 9.55
C HIS A 73 -4.18 -11.02 8.30
N GLU A 74 -3.89 -12.31 8.00
CA GLU A 74 -3.10 -12.68 6.83
C GLU A 74 -3.97 -12.79 5.58
N PHE A 75 -3.48 -12.23 4.47
CA PHE A 75 -4.08 -12.31 3.14
C PHE A 75 -3.04 -12.81 2.12
N GLN A 76 -3.48 -13.57 1.12
CA GLN A 76 -2.58 -14.07 0.09
C GLN A 76 -2.18 -13.01 -0.94
N SER A 77 -3.02 -11.98 -1.14
CA SER A 77 -2.81 -10.92 -2.14
C SER A 77 -3.56 -9.64 -1.76
N GLY A 78 -3.31 -8.55 -2.50
CA GLY A 78 -3.94 -7.24 -2.26
C GLY A 78 -5.46 -7.22 -2.40
N PRO A 79 -6.07 -7.80 -3.46
CA PRO A 79 -7.53 -7.72 -3.65
C PRO A 79 -8.34 -8.20 -2.44
N PRO A 80 -8.17 -9.42 -1.90
CA PRO A 80 -8.93 -9.85 -0.71
C PRO A 80 -8.63 -9.02 0.55
N LEU A 81 -7.41 -8.46 0.70
CA LEU A 81 -7.10 -7.53 1.78
C LEU A 81 -7.96 -6.26 1.66
N LEU A 82 -8.08 -5.71 0.46
CA LEU A 82 -8.84 -4.49 0.21
C LEU A 82 -10.36 -4.70 0.33
N GLU A 83 -10.87 -5.88 -0.02
CA GLU A 83 -12.24 -6.26 0.28
C GLU A 83 -12.51 -6.24 1.80
N ALA A 84 -11.56 -6.74 2.60
CA ALA A 84 -11.66 -6.71 4.07
C ALA A 84 -11.55 -5.27 4.62
N LEU A 85 -10.72 -4.41 4.03
CA LEU A 85 -10.59 -3.00 4.39
C LEU A 85 -11.89 -2.25 4.10
N ASN A 86 -12.43 -2.37 2.89
CA ASN A 86 -13.70 -1.74 2.50
C ASN A 86 -14.89 -2.25 3.35
N ALA A 87 -14.84 -3.51 3.79
CA ALA A 87 -15.85 -4.07 4.70
C ALA A 87 -15.63 -3.69 6.17
N GLY A 88 -14.64 -2.84 6.48
CA GLY A 88 -14.32 -2.43 7.85
C GLY A 88 -13.85 -3.57 8.75
N LYS A 89 -13.28 -4.64 8.18
CA LYS A 89 -12.74 -5.79 8.93
C LYS A 89 -11.28 -5.60 9.33
N ILE A 90 -10.57 -4.73 8.62
CA ILE A 90 -9.24 -4.24 8.96
C ILE A 90 -9.20 -2.72 8.78
N ASP A 91 -8.25 -2.06 9.42
CA ASP A 91 -8.12 -0.60 9.43
C ASP A 91 -6.94 -0.14 8.59
N VAL A 92 -5.90 -0.95 8.51
CA VAL A 92 -4.67 -0.65 7.75
C VAL A 92 -4.12 -1.91 7.12
N GLY A 93 -3.41 -1.76 6.00
CA GLY A 93 -2.72 -2.85 5.34
C GLY A 93 -1.69 -2.37 4.32
N TYR A 94 -0.92 -3.32 3.75
CA TYR A 94 -0.02 -3.08 2.64
C TYR A 94 -0.55 -3.72 1.38
N VAL A 95 -0.53 -2.97 0.28
CA VAL A 95 -0.89 -3.47 -1.06
C VAL A 95 -0.01 -2.86 -2.13
N GLY A 96 0.10 -3.52 -3.29
CA GLY A 96 0.70 -2.88 -4.47
C GLY A 96 -0.23 -1.85 -5.10
N GLY A 97 0.31 -1.03 -6.02
CA GLY A 97 -0.43 0.05 -6.68
C GLY A 97 -1.67 -0.43 -7.44
N ALA A 98 -1.55 -1.53 -8.16
CA ALA A 98 -2.65 -2.05 -8.99
C ALA A 98 -3.92 -2.42 -8.18
N PRO A 99 -3.85 -3.23 -7.12
CA PRO A 99 -5.03 -3.48 -6.31
C PRO A 99 -5.57 -2.22 -5.63
N ALA A 100 -4.71 -1.27 -5.21
CA ALA A 100 -5.15 -0.02 -4.62
C ALA A 100 -6.00 0.83 -5.58
N VAL A 101 -5.62 0.90 -6.87
CA VAL A 101 -6.43 1.57 -7.90
C VAL A 101 -7.80 0.91 -8.06
N LEU A 102 -7.84 -0.43 -8.12
CA LEU A 102 -9.13 -1.14 -8.28
C LEU A 102 -10.06 -0.91 -7.10
N ALA A 103 -9.52 -0.86 -5.88
CA ALA A 103 -10.30 -0.58 -4.68
C ALA A 103 -10.75 0.89 -4.62
N GLY A 104 -9.91 1.83 -5.05
CA GLY A 104 -10.25 3.26 -5.13
C GLY A 104 -11.30 3.58 -6.21
N ALA A 105 -11.48 2.70 -7.19
CA ALA A 105 -12.49 2.85 -8.25
C ALA A 105 -13.88 2.33 -7.85
N VAL A 106 -14.04 1.80 -6.64
CA VAL A 106 -15.35 1.40 -6.11
C VAL A 106 -16.08 2.64 -5.59
N SER A 107 -17.38 2.75 -5.87
CA SER A 107 -18.21 3.84 -5.32
C SER A 107 -18.12 3.85 -3.79
N ASP A 108 -18.02 5.06 -3.22
CA ASP A 108 -17.90 5.27 -1.77
C ASP A 108 -16.69 4.56 -1.13
N SER A 109 -15.58 4.46 -1.87
CA SER A 109 -14.34 3.87 -1.36
C SER A 109 -13.77 4.70 -0.21
N GLU A 110 -13.63 4.07 0.95
CA GLU A 110 -12.96 4.64 2.14
C GLU A 110 -11.44 4.45 2.10
N LEU A 111 -10.88 4.02 0.98
CA LEU A 111 -9.44 3.85 0.84
C LEU A 111 -8.70 5.18 0.97
N ALA A 112 -7.67 5.19 1.81
CA ALA A 112 -6.70 6.28 1.89
C ALA A 112 -5.27 5.74 1.71
N TYR A 113 -4.46 6.48 0.93
CA TYR A 113 -3.01 6.26 0.88
C TYR A 113 -2.37 6.99 2.06
N LEU A 114 -1.71 6.24 2.94
CA LEU A 114 -1.07 6.77 4.15
C LEU A 114 0.44 7.01 3.93
N ALA A 115 1.10 6.12 3.22
CA ALA A 115 2.51 6.21 2.84
C ALA A 115 2.79 5.30 1.64
N TYR A 116 3.95 5.47 0.99
CA TYR A 116 4.38 4.54 -0.03
C TYR A 116 5.70 3.85 0.33
N GLU A 117 5.93 2.70 -0.29
CA GLU A 117 7.16 1.92 -0.25
C GLU A 117 7.63 1.62 -1.68
N PRO A 118 8.93 1.36 -1.88
CA PRO A 118 9.38 0.69 -3.11
C PRO A 118 8.64 -0.63 -3.29
N GLU A 119 8.34 -0.95 -4.54
CA GLU A 119 7.55 -2.14 -4.82
C GLU A 119 8.35 -3.43 -4.62
N VAL A 120 7.64 -4.50 -4.27
CA VAL A 120 8.19 -5.85 -4.17
C VAL A 120 8.57 -6.36 -5.56
N TYR A 121 9.74 -6.99 -5.69
CA TYR A 121 10.21 -7.57 -6.94
C TYR A 121 9.25 -8.64 -7.47
N ARG A 122 8.98 -8.60 -8.75
CA ARG A 122 8.05 -9.50 -9.44
C ARG A 122 8.50 -9.79 -10.86
N ALA A 123 8.10 -10.94 -11.38
CA ALA A 123 8.48 -11.38 -12.71
C ALA A 123 7.45 -12.33 -13.32
N ILE A 124 7.62 -12.55 -14.62
CA ILE A 124 6.99 -13.62 -15.39
C ILE A 124 7.96 -14.77 -15.41
N VAL A 125 7.54 -15.92 -14.89
CA VAL A 125 8.34 -17.14 -14.87
C VAL A 125 7.69 -18.25 -15.68
N VAL A 126 8.56 -19.12 -16.18
CA VAL A 126 8.20 -20.34 -16.91
C VAL A 126 8.94 -21.53 -16.29
N PRO A 127 8.49 -22.76 -16.49
CA PRO A 127 9.28 -23.94 -16.11
C PRO A 127 10.71 -23.87 -16.70
N LYS A 128 11.69 -24.35 -15.94
CA LYS A 128 13.11 -24.24 -16.33
C LYS A 128 13.40 -24.74 -17.74
N ASP A 129 12.77 -25.86 -18.11
CA ASP A 129 12.93 -26.52 -19.42
C ASP A 129 11.90 -26.07 -20.47
N SER A 130 11.13 -25.02 -20.19
CA SER A 130 10.12 -24.48 -21.10
C SER A 130 10.76 -23.95 -22.38
N PRO A 131 10.14 -24.18 -23.55
CA PRO A 131 10.59 -23.57 -24.82
C PRO A 131 10.30 -22.07 -24.90
N ILE A 132 9.48 -21.51 -24.00
CA ILE A 132 9.15 -20.10 -23.92
C ILE A 132 10.39 -19.33 -23.46
N GLN A 133 10.91 -18.40 -24.28
CA GLN A 133 12.13 -17.64 -24.00
C GLN A 133 11.86 -16.15 -23.75
N LYS A 134 10.77 -15.61 -24.26
CA LYS A 134 10.44 -14.18 -24.26
C LYS A 134 8.92 -13.98 -24.21
N ILE A 135 8.49 -12.72 -24.02
CA ILE A 135 7.07 -12.38 -23.84
C ILE A 135 6.22 -12.78 -25.05
N GLU A 136 6.74 -12.60 -26.28
CA GLU A 136 6.01 -12.95 -27.52
C GLU A 136 5.63 -14.44 -27.60
N ASP A 137 6.42 -15.31 -26.95
CA ASP A 137 6.18 -16.76 -26.90
C ASP A 137 5.00 -17.13 -26.00
N LEU A 138 4.47 -16.18 -25.22
CA LEU A 138 3.27 -16.38 -24.40
C LEU A 138 1.97 -16.46 -25.23
N LYS A 139 2.02 -16.10 -26.51
CA LYS A 139 0.84 -16.17 -27.38
C LYS A 139 0.25 -17.58 -27.40
N GLY A 140 -1.05 -17.69 -27.07
CA GLY A 140 -1.79 -18.96 -26.97
C GLY A 140 -1.47 -19.79 -25.72
N LYS A 141 -0.62 -19.31 -24.79
CA LYS A 141 -0.22 -20.04 -23.59
C LYS A 141 -1.14 -19.75 -22.41
N LYS A 142 -1.19 -20.72 -21.47
CA LYS A 142 -1.90 -20.59 -20.20
C LYS A 142 -1.00 -19.86 -19.22
N VAL A 143 -1.39 -18.65 -18.82
CA VAL A 143 -0.62 -17.80 -17.90
C VAL A 143 -1.39 -17.61 -16.60
N ALA A 144 -0.81 -18.08 -15.48
CA ALA A 144 -1.38 -17.93 -14.15
C ALA A 144 -1.00 -16.59 -13.52
N PHE A 145 -1.94 -15.92 -12.87
CA PHE A 145 -1.71 -14.71 -12.07
C PHE A 145 -2.94 -14.37 -11.21
N GLY A 146 -2.75 -13.56 -10.17
CA GLY A 146 -3.85 -13.02 -9.36
C GLY A 146 -4.61 -11.92 -10.11
N LYS A 147 -5.91 -12.08 -10.33
CA LYS A 147 -6.75 -11.04 -10.93
C LYS A 147 -6.71 -9.76 -10.08
N GLY A 148 -6.45 -8.61 -10.70
CA GLY A 148 -6.40 -7.32 -10.01
C GLY A 148 -5.16 -7.09 -9.13
N SER A 149 -4.17 -8.00 -9.15
CA SER A 149 -2.91 -7.85 -8.43
C SER A 149 -1.87 -7.07 -9.23
N SER A 150 -0.73 -6.73 -8.59
CA SER A 150 0.43 -6.15 -9.28
C SER A 150 1.01 -7.08 -10.35
N ALA A 151 0.84 -8.41 -10.22
CA ALA A 151 1.20 -9.37 -11.27
C ALA A 151 0.30 -9.23 -12.51
N HIS A 152 -0.98 -8.92 -12.33
CA HIS A 152 -1.89 -8.64 -13.44
C HIS A 152 -1.43 -7.41 -14.24
N TYR A 153 -1.07 -6.33 -13.56
CA TYR A 153 -0.57 -5.13 -14.23
C TYR A 153 0.78 -5.37 -14.92
N LEU A 154 1.72 -6.09 -14.28
CA LEU A 154 2.97 -6.49 -14.92
C LEU A 154 2.70 -7.24 -16.23
N LEU A 155 1.79 -8.22 -16.21
CA LEU A 155 1.45 -8.98 -17.40
C LEU A 155 0.85 -8.12 -18.51
N LEU A 156 -0.08 -7.22 -18.16
CA LEU A 156 -0.69 -6.29 -19.13
C LEU A 156 0.37 -5.45 -19.82
N THR A 157 1.21 -4.76 -19.04
CA THR A 157 2.25 -3.87 -19.57
C THR A 157 3.34 -4.63 -20.34
N ALA A 158 3.68 -5.84 -19.92
CA ALA A 158 4.63 -6.69 -20.63
C ALA A 158 4.06 -7.17 -21.98
N LEU A 159 2.81 -7.60 -22.04
CA LEU A 159 2.15 -7.99 -23.30
C LEU A 159 2.04 -6.79 -24.24
N GLU A 160 1.62 -5.63 -23.75
CA GLU A 160 1.48 -4.41 -24.51
C GLU A 160 2.82 -3.98 -25.13
N SER A 161 3.93 -4.10 -24.42
CA SER A 161 5.28 -3.74 -24.89
C SER A 161 5.71 -4.49 -26.16
N VAL A 162 5.07 -5.64 -26.45
CA VAL A 162 5.33 -6.47 -27.64
C VAL A 162 4.11 -6.56 -28.56
N GLY A 163 3.11 -5.69 -28.38
CA GLY A 163 1.89 -5.63 -29.21
C GLY A 163 0.91 -6.77 -29.00
N LEU A 164 0.99 -7.46 -27.85
CA LEU A 164 0.03 -8.48 -27.44
C LEU A 164 -0.94 -7.93 -26.39
N THR A 165 -2.04 -8.63 -26.19
CA THR A 165 -3.09 -8.33 -25.21
C THR A 165 -3.42 -9.58 -24.39
N LEU A 166 -4.27 -9.46 -23.37
CA LEU A 166 -4.80 -10.61 -22.63
C LEU A 166 -5.59 -11.59 -23.53
N ASN A 167 -6.14 -11.12 -24.64
CA ASN A 167 -6.86 -11.98 -25.59
C ASN A 167 -5.94 -12.89 -26.42
N ASP A 168 -4.64 -12.57 -26.45
CA ASP A 168 -3.64 -13.39 -27.14
C ASP A 168 -3.11 -14.55 -26.31
N ILE A 169 -3.48 -14.63 -25.02
CA ILE A 169 -3.12 -15.69 -24.08
C ILE A 169 -4.36 -16.38 -23.52
N THR A 170 -4.19 -17.43 -22.73
CA THR A 170 -5.25 -18.02 -21.91
C THR A 170 -5.02 -17.63 -20.44
N PRO A 171 -5.66 -16.58 -19.92
CA PRO A 171 -5.47 -16.15 -18.55
C PRO A 171 -6.06 -17.18 -17.56
N VAL A 172 -5.29 -17.52 -16.52
CA VAL A 172 -5.71 -18.43 -15.45
C VAL A 172 -5.62 -17.67 -14.12
N TYR A 173 -6.76 -17.26 -13.60
CA TYR A 173 -6.86 -16.46 -12.38
C TYR A 173 -6.76 -17.33 -11.14
N LEU A 174 -5.62 -17.30 -10.46
CA LEU A 174 -5.33 -18.10 -9.27
C LEU A 174 -4.66 -17.24 -8.19
N GLN A 175 -4.96 -17.57 -6.91
CA GLN A 175 -4.19 -17.04 -5.80
C GLN A 175 -2.78 -17.66 -5.77
N PRO A 176 -1.78 -17.00 -5.15
CA PRO A 176 -0.39 -17.46 -5.19
C PRO A 176 -0.17 -18.93 -4.84
N SER A 177 -0.83 -19.45 -3.79
CA SER A 177 -0.70 -20.85 -3.38
C SER A 177 -1.22 -21.84 -4.43
N ASP A 178 -2.37 -21.53 -5.04
CA ASP A 178 -2.99 -22.38 -6.06
C ASP A 178 -2.23 -22.30 -7.40
N ALA A 179 -1.76 -21.09 -7.74
CA ALA A 179 -0.93 -20.84 -8.91
C ALA A 179 0.40 -21.62 -8.83
N ARG A 180 1.05 -21.64 -7.65
CA ARG A 180 2.24 -22.45 -7.43
C ARG A 180 1.98 -23.92 -7.74
N GLY A 181 0.93 -24.50 -7.15
CA GLY A 181 0.60 -25.90 -7.40
C GLY A 181 0.23 -26.18 -8.86
N ALA A 182 -0.43 -25.24 -9.57
CA ALA A 182 -0.74 -25.38 -10.99
C ALA A 182 0.55 -25.33 -11.85
N PHE A 183 1.47 -24.42 -11.51
CA PHE A 183 2.75 -24.26 -12.19
C PHE A 183 3.66 -25.50 -12.02
N GLU A 184 3.84 -26.00 -10.80
CA GLU A 184 4.65 -27.17 -10.49
C GLU A 184 4.12 -28.46 -11.19
N ARG A 185 2.82 -28.57 -11.37
CA ARG A 185 2.20 -29.72 -12.09
C ARG A 185 2.14 -29.54 -13.60
N GLY A 186 2.62 -28.43 -14.17
CA GLY A 186 2.55 -28.13 -15.59
C GLY A 186 1.14 -27.88 -16.12
N ASN A 187 0.19 -27.48 -15.27
CA ASN A 187 -1.17 -27.13 -15.66
C ASN A 187 -1.28 -25.73 -16.29
N VAL A 188 -0.25 -24.90 -16.10
CA VAL A 188 -0.05 -23.60 -16.71
C VAL A 188 1.35 -23.52 -17.31
N ASP A 189 1.51 -22.74 -18.40
CA ASP A 189 2.77 -22.61 -19.13
C ASP A 189 3.68 -21.51 -18.54
N ALA A 190 3.07 -20.51 -17.88
CA ALA A 190 3.76 -19.41 -17.22
C ALA A 190 3.03 -18.97 -15.96
N TRP A 191 3.77 -18.32 -15.07
CA TRP A 191 3.22 -17.74 -13.84
C TRP A 191 3.78 -16.34 -13.64
N VAL A 192 2.92 -15.38 -13.30
CA VAL A 192 3.32 -14.02 -12.95
C VAL A 192 3.15 -13.83 -11.47
N ILE A 193 4.25 -13.53 -10.79
CA ILE A 193 4.29 -13.57 -9.31
C ILE A 193 5.38 -12.63 -8.75
N TRP A 194 5.32 -12.40 -7.45
CA TRP A 194 6.23 -11.57 -6.67
C TRP A 194 6.90 -12.35 -5.53
N ASP A 195 8.00 -11.79 -4.99
CA ASP A 195 8.68 -12.33 -3.82
C ASP A 195 7.78 -12.32 -2.55
N PRO A 196 7.92 -13.31 -1.68
CA PRO A 196 8.88 -14.42 -1.68
C PRO A 196 8.49 -15.62 -2.56
N TYR A 197 7.30 -15.67 -3.14
CA TYR A 197 6.84 -16.79 -3.97
C TYR A 197 7.69 -16.96 -5.24
N LEU A 198 8.16 -15.86 -5.82
CA LEU A 198 9.05 -15.87 -6.97
C LEU A 198 10.39 -16.50 -6.61
N ALA A 199 11.04 -16.03 -5.55
CA ALA A 199 12.31 -16.56 -5.09
C ALA A 199 12.20 -18.05 -4.71
N ASP A 200 11.08 -18.46 -4.11
CA ASP A 200 10.80 -19.85 -3.78
C ASP A 200 10.65 -20.74 -5.03
N ALA A 201 10.01 -20.24 -6.08
CA ALA A 201 9.90 -20.95 -7.35
C ALA A 201 11.26 -21.09 -8.08
N GLU A 202 12.13 -20.10 -7.96
CA GLU A 202 13.49 -20.15 -8.51
C GLU A 202 14.40 -21.10 -7.72
N GLU A 203 14.36 -21.03 -6.36
CA GLU A 203 15.20 -21.85 -5.49
C GLU A 203 14.86 -23.33 -5.63
N SER A 204 13.57 -23.67 -5.70
CA SER A 204 13.14 -25.06 -5.95
C SER A 204 13.63 -25.62 -7.31
N GLY A 205 14.28 -24.77 -8.12
CA GLY A 205 14.86 -25.15 -9.41
C GLY A 205 13.82 -25.35 -10.51
N GLY A 206 12.56 -25.06 -10.21
CA GLY A 206 11.45 -25.27 -11.13
C GLY A 206 11.14 -24.11 -12.05
N ALA A 207 11.65 -22.90 -11.76
CA ALA A 207 11.29 -21.69 -12.49
C ALA A 207 12.48 -20.96 -13.09
N ARG A 208 12.22 -20.28 -14.22
CA ARG A 208 13.13 -19.36 -14.91
C ARG A 208 12.39 -18.08 -15.27
N ILE A 209 12.98 -16.93 -14.94
CA ILE A 209 12.44 -15.61 -15.33
C ILE A 209 12.60 -15.39 -16.83
N ILE A 210 11.54 -14.91 -17.50
CA ILE A 210 11.59 -14.48 -18.92
C ILE A 210 11.41 -12.97 -19.04
N ALA A 211 10.78 -12.31 -18.08
CA ALA A 211 10.64 -10.86 -18.00
C ALA A 211 10.37 -10.43 -16.57
N ASP A 212 10.80 -9.23 -16.23
CA ASP A 212 10.48 -8.55 -14.97
C ASP A 212 9.93 -7.13 -15.23
N ALA A 213 9.82 -6.32 -14.19
CA ALA A 213 9.31 -4.96 -14.30
C ALA A 213 10.34 -3.95 -14.87
N LYS A 214 11.55 -4.39 -15.20
CA LYS A 214 12.60 -3.51 -15.70
C LYS A 214 12.24 -2.92 -17.07
N GLY A 215 12.31 -1.59 -17.17
CA GLY A 215 11.95 -0.87 -18.39
C GLY A 215 10.44 -0.64 -18.56
N LEU A 216 9.60 -1.15 -17.66
CA LEU A 216 8.18 -0.87 -17.61
C LEU A 216 7.87 0.33 -16.68
N PRO A 217 6.66 0.91 -16.75
CA PRO A 217 6.27 1.99 -15.85
C PRO A 217 6.47 1.62 -14.38
N ARG A 218 7.10 2.54 -13.63
CA ARG A 218 7.39 2.32 -12.20
C ARG A 218 6.08 2.19 -11.41
N GLN A 219 6.06 1.24 -10.52
CA GLN A 219 4.98 1.05 -9.56
C GLN A 219 5.52 1.20 -8.14
N TYR A 220 4.60 1.40 -7.21
CA TYR A 220 4.87 1.54 -5.77
C TYR A 220 3.99 0.59 -4.99
N GLY A 221 4.46 0.22 -3.80
CA GLY A 221 3.63 -0.34 -2.76
C GLY A 221 3.05 0.77 -1.89
N PHE A 222 1.94 0.51 -1.23
CA PHE A 222 1.28 1.50 -0.39
C PHE A 222 0.88 0.91 0.96
N ILE A 223 1.14 1.66 2.00
CA ILE A 223 0.41 1.52 3.25
C ILE A 223 -0.91 2.24 3.04
N VAL A 224 -1.98 1.47 3.09
CA VAL A 224 -3.35 1.97 2.90
C VAL A 224 -4.15 1.79 4.17
N GLY A 225 -5.10 2.67 4.41
CA GLY A 225 -5.98 2.58 5.57
C GLY A 225 -7.38 3.05 5.24
N ARG A 226 -8.29 2.87 6.19
CA ARG A 226 -9.61 3.48 6.13
C ARG A 226 -9.49 4.98 6.39
N ARG A 227 -10.08 5.77 5.50
CA ARG A 227 -10.03 7.23 5.54
C ARG A 227 -10.61 7.79 6.84
N ASP A 228 -11.84 7.40 7.17
CA ASP A 228 -12.55 7.80 8.38
C ASP A 228 -11.69 7.52 9.63
N TYR A 229 -11.18 6.30 9.74
CA TYR A 229 -10.39 5.85 10.88
C TYR A 229 -9.12 6.69 11.08
N PHE A 230 -8.34 6.97 10.03
CA PHE A 230 -7.05 7.67 10.14
C PHE A 230 -7.17 9.21 10.06
N GLN A 231 -8.29 9.76 9.62
CA GLN A 231 -8.59 11.19 9.81
C GLN A 231 -8.79 11.53 11.28
N GLU A 232 -9.41 10.64 12.03
CA GLU A 232 -9.68 10.81 13.46
C GLU A 232 -8.51 10.36 14.35
N ASN A 233 -7.56 9.56 13.83
CA ASN A 233 -6.48 8.92 14.60
C ASN A 233 -5.10 9.22 13.99
N ARG A 234 -4.71 10.48 13.91
CA ARG A 234 -3.43 10.93 13.30
C ARG A 234 -2.20 10.43 14.08
N GLU A 235 -2.25 10.50 15.42
CA GLU A 235 -1.16 10.00 16.27
C GLU A 235 -0.91 8.51 15.99
N LEU A 236 -1.98 7.72 15.87
CA LEU A 236 -1.87 6.30 15.56
C LEU A 236 -1.28 6.04 14.18
N ARG A 237 -1.70 6.82 13.15
CA ARG A 237 -1.12 6.78 11.81
C ARG A 237 0.39 6.99 11.85
N ASN A 238 0.81 8.09 12.49
CA ASN A 238 2.21 8.46 12.57
C ASN A 238 3.04 7.41 13.32
N LEU A 239 2.47 6.81 14.37
CA LEU A 239 3.10 5.73 15.10
C LEU A 239 3.32 4.49 14.22
N VAL A 240 2.30 4.05 13.48
CA VAL A 240 2.41 2.91 12.55
C VAL A 240 3.51 3.17 11.50
N ILE A 241 3.52 4.33 10.87
CA ILE A 241 4.53 4.69 9.86
C ILE A 241 5.93 4.72 10.48
N SER A 242 6.10 5.33 11.67
CA SER A 242 7.42 5.40 12.33
C SER A 242 7.95 4.02 12.73
N GLU A 243 7.09 3.10 13.16
CA GLU A 243 7.50 1.71 13.46
C GLU A 243 7.90 0.95 12.19
N LEU A 244 7.20 1.17 11.07
CA LEU A 244 7.58 0.61 9.78
C LEU A 244 8.94 1.13 9.31
N GLU A 245 9.23 2.43 9.45
CA GLU A 245 10.55 2.98 9.14
C GLU A 245 11.68 2.32 9.96
N LYS A 246 11.44 2.09 11.26
CA LYS A 246 12.42 1.40 12.12
C LYS A 246 12.68 -0.02 11.62
N VAL A 247 11.62 -0.74 11.26
CA VAL A 247 11.73 -2.10 10.70
C VAL A 247 12.53 -2.09 9.41
N HIS A 248 12.26 -1.18 8.47
CA HIS A 248 13.04 -1.05 7.24
C HIS A 248 14.54 -0.83 7.51
N LYS A 249 14.87 0.08 8.44
CA LYS A 249 16.27 0.37 8.82
C LYS A 249 16.95 -0.83 9.45
N GLU A 250 16.27 -1.57 10.31
CA GLU A 250 16.79 -2.78 10.95
C GLU A 250 17.09 -3.90 9.94
N ILE A 251 16.13 -4.18 9.05
CA ILE A 251 16.33 -5.20 8.01
C ILE A 251 17.47 -4.81 7.06
N GLN A 252 17.54 -3.55 6.66
CA GLN A 252 18.60 -3.04 5.79
C GLN A 252 19.98 -3.16 6.45
N ALA A 253 20.06 -2.97 7.78
CA ALA A 253 21.29 -3.09 8.54
C ALA A 253 21.77 -4.55 8.69
N ASP A 254 20.85 -5.52 8.79
CA ASP A 254 21.16 -6.94 8.93
C ASP A 254 20.17 -7.82 8.15
N LYS A 255 20.34 -7.86 6.84
CA LYS A 255 19.52 -8.71 5.95
C LYS A 255 19.67 -10.19 6.23
N GLN A 256 20.88 -10.62 6.65
CA GLN A 256 21.14 -12.02 6.93
C GLN A 256 20.44 -12.50 8.21
N GLY A 257 20.55 -11.74 9.29
CA GLY A 257 19.83 -12.05 10.53
C GLY A 257 18.31 -11.97 10.35
N ALA A 258 17.83 -11.00 9.56
CA ALA A 258 16.43 -10.92 9.19
C ALA A 258 15.96 -12.17 8.42
N ALA A 259 16.70 -12.62 7.40
CA ALA A 259 16.37 -13.83 6.62
C ALA A 259 16.28 -15.09 7.49
N GLU A 260 17.18 -15.23 8.46
CA GLU A 260 17.19 -16.34 9.40
C GLU A 260 15.97 -16.31 10.34
N ASN A 261 15.67 -15.15 10.90
CA ASN A 261 14.52 -14.96 11.78
C ASN A 261 13.21 -15.29 11.05
N PHE A 262 13.02 -14.75 9.83
CA PHE A 262 11.78 -14.98 9.08
C PHE A 262 11.66 -16.41 8.57
N SER A 263 12.76 -17.07 8.23
CA SER A 263 12.74 -18.49 7.90
C SER A 263 12.17 -19.33 9.04
N GLN A 264 12.62 -19.07 10.27
CA GLN A 264 12.13 -19.78 11.45
C GLN A 264 10.62 -19.50 11.72
N LYS A 265 10.16 -18.29 11.43
CA LYS A 265 8.78 -17.85 11.72
C LYS A 265 7.77 -18.24 10.65
N THR A 266 8.18 -18.24 9.39
CA THR A 266 7.26 -18.44 8.25
C THR A 266 7.33 -19.84 7.65
N GLY A 267 8.36 -20.61 7.97
CA GLY A 267 8.64 -21.90 7.34
C GLY A 267 9.12 -21.82 5.88
N ILE A 268 9.35 -20.60 5.35
CA ILE A 268 9.99 -20.38 4.05
C ILE A 268 11.50 -20.47 4.25
N SER A 269 12.23 -21.05 3.26
CA SER A 269 13.66 -21.29 3.42
C SER A 269 14.45 -19.99 3.65
N LYS A 270 15.58 -20.08 4.34
CA LYS A 270 16.47 -18.95 4.58
C LYS A 270 17.02 -18.37 3.27
N ASP A 271 17.28 -19.20 2.29
CA ASP A 271 17.83 -18.76 1.00
C ASP A 271 16.79 -18.00 0.19
N VAL A 272 15.53 -18.42 0.22
CA VAL A 272 14.39 -17.65 -0.33
C VAL A 272 14.29 -16.29 0.33
N TRP A 273 14.33 -16.23 1.67
CA TRP A 273 14.27 -14.94 2.36
C TRP A 273 15.48 -14.06 2.08
N LYS A 274 16.68 -14.65 2.02
CA LYS A 274 17.90 -13.91 1.65
C LYS A 274 17.75 -13.28 0.27
N GLN A 275 17.34 -14.04 -0.73
CA GLN A 275 17.12 -13.54 -2.09
C GLN A 275 16.03 -12.45 -2.14
N THR A 276 14.92 -12.66 -1.45
CA THR A 276 13.82 -11.67 -1.33
C THR A 276 14.32 -10.36 -0.75
N LEU A 277 15.09 -10.41 0.35
CA LEU A 277 15.60 -9.23 1.03
C LEU A 277 16.73 -8.53 0.27
N GLU A 278 17.52 -9.25 -0.51
CA GLU A 278 18.55 -8.68 -1.38
C GLU A 278 17.96 -7.90 -2.56
N ARG A 279 16.84 -8.37 -3.13
CA ARG A 279 16.13 -7.73 -4.24
C ARG A 279 15.29 -6.53 -3.82
N ARG A 280 14.93 -6.44 -2.52
CA ARG A 280 14.05 -5.40 -2.01
C ARG A 280 14.77 -4.07 -1.84
N GLU A 281 14.18 -3.00 -2.33
CA GLU A 281 14.48 -1.63 -1.91
C GLU A 281 13.77 -1.35 -0.57
N TYR A 282 14.35 -0.45 0.24
CA TYR A 282 13.87 -0.20 1.61
C TYR A 282 13.51 1.26 1.81
N GLY A 283 12.46 1.50 2.56
CA GLY A 283 11.99 2.80 3.00
C GLY A 283 10.47 2.87 3.02
N VAL A 284 9.96 3.75 3.89
CA VAL A 284 8.56 4.19 3.92
C VAL A 284 8.61 5.71 3.76
N PHE A 285 7.80 6.26 2.90
CA PHE A 285 7.90 7.64 2.48
C PHE A 285 6.52 8.29 2.38
N ASP A 286 6.47 9.59 2.57
CA ASP A 286 5.27 10.40 2.32
C ASP A 286 4.89 10.37 0.84
N ILE A 287 3.60 10.39 0.57
CA ILE A 287 3.08 10.39 -0.81
C ILE A 287 3.48 11.70 -1.51
N THR A 288 4.29 11.58 -2.55
CA THR A 288 4.76 12.73 -3.35
C THR A 288 3.94 12.90 -4.63
N PRO A 289 3.93 14.09 -5.25
CA PRO A 289 3.27 14.29 -6.55
C PRO A 289 3.73 13.30 -7.62
N GLU A 290 5.02 12.94 -7.64
CA GLU A 290 5.55 11.93 -8.58
C GLU A 290 4.91 10.56 -8.38
N VAL A 291 4.70 10.14 -7.13
CA VAL A 291 4.03 8.88 -6.80
C VAL A 291 2.56 8.92 -7.19
N VAL A 292 1.88 10.04 -6.97
CA VAL A 292 0.49 10.25 -7.42
C VAL A 292 0.38 10.17 -8.93
N ASP A 293 1.29 10.82 -9.67
CA ASP A 293 1.32 10.80 -11.13
C ASP A 293 1.56 9.39 -11.68
N ALA A 294 2.47 8.63 -11.07
CA ALA A 294 2.71 7.24 -11.46
C ALA A 294 1.49 6.34 -11.20
N GLN A 295 0.84 6.53 -10.06
CA GLN A 295 -0.36 5.79 -9.69
C GLN A 295 -1.56 6.19 -10.56
N GLN A 296 -1.65 7.47 -10.98
CA GLN A 296 -2.68 7.94 -11.92
C GLN A 296 -2.49 7.29 -13.30
N LYS A 297 -1.26 7.19 -13.81
CA LYS A 297 -0.97 6.49 -15.07
C LYS A 297 -1.39 5.03 -15.01
N LEU A 298 -1.18 4.35 -13.88
CA LEU A 298 -1.66 2.99 -13.67
C LEU A 298 -3.20 2.93 -13.73
N ALA A 299 -3.89 3.89 -13.10
CA ALA A 299 -5.34 3.99 -13.15
C ALA A 299 -5.86 4.22 -14.57
N ASP A 300 -5.22 5.11 -15.32
CA ASP A 300 -5.58 5.38 -16.72
C ASP A 300 -5.37 4.13 -17.60
N THR A 301 -4.27 3.37 -17.41
CA THR A 301 -4.06 2.06 -18.07
C THR A 301 -5.18 1.06 -17.75
N PHE A 302 -5.63 1.02 -16.50
CA PHE A 302 -6.73 0.12 -16.11
C PHE A 302 -8.07 0.55 -16.69
N LEU A 303 -8.31 1.84 -16.87
CA LEU A 303 -9.48 2.36 -17.56
C LEU A 303 -9.45 1.97 -19.04
N GLU A 304 -8.33 2.17 -19.72
CA GLU A 304 -8.15 1.79 -21.14
C GLU A 304 -8.29 0.28 -21.37
N ALA A 305 -7.80 -0.52 -20.41
CA ALA A 305 -7.96 -1.98 -20.43
C ALA A 305 -9.36 -2.46 -20.02
N GLY A 306 -10.28 -1.57 -19.65
CA GLY A 306 -11.64 -1.93 -19.21
C GLY A 306 -11.69 -2.64 -17.86
N LEU A 307 -10.66 -2.50 -17.02
CA LEU A 307 -10.60 -3.10 -15.69
C LEU A 307 -11.27 -2.22 -14.62
N ILE A 308 -11.40 -0.94 -14.87
CA ILE A 308 -12.25 0.01 -14.15
C ILE A 308 -13.20 0.68 -15.15
N ASN A 309 -14.39 1.06 -14.70
CA ASN A 309 -15.44 1.59 -15.57
C ASN A 309 -15.46 3.12 -15.62
N GLU A 310 -14.84 3.76 -14.64
CA GLU A 310 -14.85 5.22 -14.47
C GLU A 310 -13.45 5.74 -14.21
N LYS A 311 -13.19 6.97 -14.65
CA LYS A 311 -11.96 7.67 -14.35
C LYS A 311 -11.93 8.05 -12.87
N ILE A 312 -10.85 7.71 -12.21
CA ILE A 312 -10.59 8.11 -10.82
C ILE A 312 -9.51 9.19 -10.77
N ASN A 313 -9.54 10.02 -9.74
CA ASN A 313 -8.46 10.95 -9.39
C ASN A 313 -7.72 10.37 -8.17
N VAL A 314 -6.53 9.88 -8.38
CA VAL A 314 -5.71 9.25 -7.32
C VAL A 314 -5.43 10.21 -6.17
N GLN A 315 -5.29 11.53 -6.46
CA GLN A 315 -5.04 12.55 -5.43
C GLN A 315 -6.13 12.57 -4.35
N ASP A 316 -7.39 12.27 -4.71
CA ASP A 316 -8.51 12.28 -3.77
C ASP A 316 -8.38 11.18 -2.70
N ALA A 317 -7.60 10.12 -2.99
CA ALA A 317 -7.33 9.05 -2.04
C ALA A 317 -6.11 9.31 -1.14
N VAL A 318 -5.33 10.37 -1.38
CA VAL A 318 -4.21 10.73 -0.49
C VAL A 318 -4.78 11.39 0.77
N LEU A 319 -4.39 10.87 1.93
CA LEU A 319 -4.77 11.46 3.20
C LEU A 319 -3.88 12.67 3.47
N SER A 320 -4.48 13.87 3.43
CA SER A 320 -3.79 15.11 3.82
C SER A 320 -3.67 15.22 5.34
N ASP A 321 -2.62 15.92 5.78
CA ASP A 321 -2.40 16.26 7.20
C ASP A 321 -3.41 17.28 7.73
#